data_b90c94eaa321a1cab3dd8146be5915b3
#
_entry.id   b90c94eaa321a1cab3dd8146be5915b3
#
_cell.length_a   1.000
_cell.length_b   1.000
_cell.length_c   1.000
_cell.angle_alpha   90.00
_cell.angle_beta   90.00
_cell.angle_gamma   90.00
#
_symmetry.space_group_name_H-M   'P 1'
#
loop_
_entity.id
_entity.type
_entity.pdbx_description
1 polymer ?
#
loop_
_entity_poly.entity_id
_entity_poly.type
_entity_poly.pdbx_seq_one_letter_code
_entity_poly.pdbx_strand_id
1 'polypeptide(L)'
;GIHGIVQDGCTIFPQAIAQGATFNPQLVFRMAQHIGTEMRAIGARQVLAPDLDIAREQRWGRVEETFGEDPYLISRMGYNYVKGIQSRGGIPTLKHFVAHGTPQGGLNLASVKGGQRELFDVYVKPFEYVIRHTKAGSVMNCYSAYDNEAITSSPFFLRTLLRDSLHFKGYIYSDWGSIPMLRYFHHTADSETEAAQQAINAGVDLEAGSDYYRTAPTLIAQGLLD
;
A
#
# COMPACT_ATOMS: atom_id res chain seq x y z
N GLY A 1 -0.83 -2.30 -13.13
CA GLY A 1 -0.54 -2.92 -12.06
C GLY A 1 -1.19 -4.20 -11.59
N ILE A 2 -2.34 -4.14 -10.95
CA ILE A 2 -2.91 -5.29 -10.22
C ILE A 2 -3.22 -6.47 -11.17
N HIS A 3 -3.76 -6.18 -12.34
CA HIS A 3 -4.17 -7.17 -13.32
C HIS A 3 -3.59 -6.94 -14.72
N GLY A 4 -2.46 -6.27 -14.82
CA GLY A 4 -1.77 -5.99 -16.08
C GLY A 4 -1.33 -4.54 -16.20
N ILE A 5 -0.75 -4.20 -17.34
CA ILE A 5 -0.37 -2.84 -17.69
C ILE A 5 -1.46 -2.26 -18.59
N VAL A 6 -2.11 -1.19 -18.12
CA VAL A 6 -3.22 -0.55 -18.87
C VAL A 6 -2.61 0.34 -19.95
N GLN A 7 -2.13 -0.31 -21.01
CA GLN A 7 -1.56 0.32 -22.20
C GLN A 7 -1.84 -0.55 -23.42
N ASP A 8 -2.02 0.06 -24.58
CA ASP A 8 -2.27 -0.65 -25.83
C ASP A 8 -1.14 -1.66 -26.13
N GLY A 9 -1.54 -2.86 -26.51
CA GLY A 9 -0.64 -3.98 -26.77
C GLY A 9 -0.19 -4.77 -25.55
N CYS A 10 -0.52 -4.35 -24.32
CA CYS A 10 -0.25 -5.11 -23.12
C CYS A 10 -1.42 -6.02 -22.74
N THR A 11 -1.12 -7.09 -22.02
CA THR A 11 -2.08 -8.09 -21.57
C THR A 11 -2.87 -7.60 -20.36
N ILE A 12 -4.19 -7.66 -20.42
CA ILE A 12 -5.08 -7.45 -19.28
C ILE A 12 -5.54 -8.81 -18.75
N PHE A 13 -5.19 -9.09 -17.51
CA PHE A 13 -5.57 -10.29 -16.77
C PHE A 13 -6.87 -10.07 -15.99
N PRO A 14 -7.52 -11.14 -15.51
CA PRO A 14 -8.65 -10.99 -14.57
C PRO A 14 -8.26 -10.20 -13.32
N GLN A 15 -9.22 -9.51 -12.71
CA GLN A 15 -9.04 -8.79 -11.45
C GLN A 15 -8.53 -9.71 -10.33
N ALA A 16 -7.87 -9.12 -9.31
CA ALA A 16 -7.21 -9.90 -8.26
C ALA A 16 -8.17 -10.80 -7.48
N ILE A 17 -9.43 -10.41 -7.30
CA ILE A 17 -10.44 -11.27 -6.67
C ILE A 17 -10.66 -12.59 -7.45
N ALA A 18 -10.67 -12.52 -8.78
CA ALA A 18 -10.76 -13.73 -9.61
C ALA A 18 -9.47 -14.55 -9.56
N GLN A 19 -8.30 -13.88 -9.46
CA GLN A 19 -7.03 -14.56 -9.26
C GLN A 19 -7.01 -15.30 -7.91
N GLY A 20 -7.50 -14.67 -6.84
CA GLY A 20 -7.66 -15.26 -5.51
C GLY A 20 -8.55 -16.51 -5.54
N ALA A 21 -9.68 -16.44 -6.26
CA ALA A 21 -10.63 -17.55 -6.41
C ALA A 21 -10.04 -18.78 -7.12
N THR A 22 -8.89 -18.66 -7.77
CA THR A 22 -8.18 -19.82 -8.35
C THR A 22 -7.52 -20.71 -7.29
N PHE A 23 -7.25 -20.19 -6.09
CA PHE A 23 -6.43 -20.84 -5.06
C PHE A 23 -5.07 -21.34 -5.58
N ASN A 24 -4.55 -20.71 -6.64
CA ASN A 24 -3.33 -21.14 -7.34
C ASN A 24 -2.23 -20.06 -7.33
N PRO A 25 -1.39 -19.98 -6.28
CA PRO A 25 -0.32 -19.00 -6.19
C PRO A 25 0.71 -19.09 -7.32
N GLN A 26 0.93 -20.28 -7.88
CA GLN A 26 1.87 -20.47 -8.99
C GLN A 26 1.35 -19.85 -10.30
N LEU A 27 0.04 -19.84 -10.50
CA LEU A 27 -0.58 -19.11 -11.61
C LEU A 27 -0.34 -17.61 -11.48
N VAL A 28 -0.53 -17.06 -10.28
CA VAL A 28 -0.28 -15.64 -9.96
C VAL A 28 1.19 -15.29 -10.19
N PHE A 29 2.12 -16.16 -9.79
CA PHE A 29 3.55 -15.96 -10.08
C PHE A 29 3.82 -15.83 -11.58
N ARG A 30 3.33 -16.74 -12.42
CA ARG A 30 3.52 -16.71 -13.88
C ARG A 30 2.90 -15.47 -14.51
N MET A 31 1.69 -15.10 -14.07
CA MET A 31 1.01 -13.87 -14.51
C MET A 31 1.86 -12.63 -14.16
N ALA A 32 2.34 -12.53 -12.92
CA ALA A 32 3.17 -11.42 -12.48
C ALA A 32 4.52 -11.37 -13.23
N GLN A 33 5.09 -12.50 -13.62
CA GLN A 33 6.25 -12.52 -14.51
C GLN A 33 5.94 -11.90 -15.88
N HIS A 34 4.78 -12.20 -16.44
CA HIS A 34 4.35 -11.62 -17.71
C HIS A 34 4.18 -10.11 -17.59
N ILE A 35 3.44 -9.65 -16.56
CA ILE A 35 3.27 -8.23 -16.24
C ILE A 35 4.64 -7.54 -16.09
N GLY A 36 5.56 -8.16 -15.35
CA GLY A 36 6.92 -7.63 -15.17
C GLY A 36 7.71 -7.51 -16.47
N THR A 37 7.52 -8.44 -17.39
CA THR A 37 8.16 -8.39 -18.72
C THR A 37 7.60 -7.22 -19.54
N GLU A 38 6.28 -7.08 -19.63
CA GLU A 38 5.64 -5.99 -20.36
C GLU A 38 5.98 -4.63 -19.73
N MET A 39 5.92 -4.52 -18.39
CA MET A 39 6.31 -3.32 -17.66
C MET A 39 7.74 -2.87 -18.05
N ARG A 40 8.70 -3.80 -18.08
CA ARG A 40 10.08 -3.50 -18.46
C ARG A 40 10.19 -3.07 -19.92
N ALA A 41 9.44 -3.68 -20.82
CA ALA A 41 9.43 -3.36 -22.23
C ALA A 41 9.01 -1.91 -22.52
N ILE A 42 8.03 -1.39 -21.77
CA ILE A 42 7.58 0.01 -21.89
C ILE A 42 8.42 1.01 -21.09
N GLY A 43 9.51 0.56 -20.44
CA GLY A 43 10.40 1.43 -19.68
C GLY A 43 10.01 1.64 -18.22
N ALA A 44 8.87 1.13 -17.73
CA ALA A 44 8.48 1.24 -16.34
C ALA A 44 9.35 0.36 -15.44
N ARG A 45 9.51 0.78 -14.18
CA ARG A 45 10.35 0.08 -13.19
C ARG A 45 9.58 -0.34 -11.95
N GLN A 46 8.49 0.34 -11.64
CA GLN A 46 7.66 0.11 -10.46
C GLN A 46 6.23 -0.21 -10.88
N VAL A 47 5.57 -1.05 -10.09
CA VAL A 47 4.16 -1.36 -10.20
C VAL A 47 3.48 -1.15 -8.86
N LEU A 48 2.31 -0.47 -8.84
CA LEU A 48 1.53 -0.21 -7.63
C LEU A 48 0.62 -1.42 -7.34
N ALA A 49 1.26 -2.53 -7.02
CA ALA A 49 0.68 -3.84 -6.74
C ALA A 49 1.72 -4.75 -6.08
N PRO A 50 1.31 -5.81 -5.34
CA PRO A 50 -0.05 -6.32 -5.18
C PRO A 50 -0.87 -5.53 -4.17
N ASP A 51 -2.21 -5.65 -4.26
CA ASP A 51 -3.11 -5.28 -3.20
C ASP A 51 -3.15 -6.40 -2.15
N LEU A 52 -2.83 -6.08 -0.90
CA LEU A 52 -2.80 -7.01 0.24
C LEU A 52 -3.89 -6.73 1.27
N ASP A 53 -4.85 -5.89 0.90
CA ASP A 53 -5.98 -5.57 1.75
C ASP A 53 -6.88 -6.78 2.00
N ILE A 54 -7.43 -6.82 3.20
CA ILE A 54 -8.38 -7.85 3.63
C ILE A 54 -9.79 -7.34 3.38
N ALA A 55 -10.48 -7.89 2.37
CA ALA A 55 -11.80 -7.44 1.93
C ALA A 55 -12.93 -7.98 2.83
N ARG A 56 -12.98 -7.55 4.09
CA ARG A 56 -14.03 -7.94 5.05
C ARG A 56 -15.30 -7.07 4.97
N GLU A 57 -15.20 -5.87 4.40
CA GLU A 57 -16.34 -5.01 4.14
C GLU A 57 -16.76 -5.11 2.67
N GLN A 58 -17.75 -5.94 2.40
CA GLN A 58 -18.16 -6.29 1.04
C GLN A 58 -18.80 -5.14 0.24
N ARG A 59 -19.20 -4.05 0.91
CA ARG A 59 -19.73 -2.83 0.27
C ARG A 59 -18.62 -1.91 -0.22
N TRP A 60 -17.36 -2.18 0.16
CA TRP A 60 -16.22 -1.40 -0.30
C TRP A 60 -16.03 -1.55 -1.81
N GLY A 61 -15.96 -0.43 -2.53
CA GLY A 61 -15.93 -0.39 -4.00
C GLY A 61 -14.65 -0.94 -4.64
N ARG A 62 -13.62 -1.33 -3.83
CA ARG A 62 -12.33 -1.83 -4.32
C ARG A 62 -12.08 -3.30 -3.95
N VAL A 63 -13.10 -4.03 -3.54
CA VAL A 63 -12.99 -5.48 -3.22
C VAL A 63 -12.35 -6.27 -4.38
N GLU A 64 -12.64 -5.89 -5.62
CA GLU A 64 -12.10 -6.55 -6.82
C GLU A 64 -10.57 -6.46 -6.96
N GLU A 65 -9.93 -5.45 -6.35
CA GLU A 65 -8.49 -5.27 -6.36
C GLU A 65 -7.76 -6.26 -5.44
N THR A 66 -8.48 -6.88 -4.49
CA THR A 66 -7.92 -7.77 -3.46
C THR A 66 -7.97 -9.23 -3.88
N PHE A 67 -7.16 -10.08 -3.22
CA PHE A 67 -7.26 -11.53 -3.40
C PHE A 67 -8.36 -12.18 -2.52
N GLY A 68 -9.18 -11.39 -1.80
CA GLY A 68 -10.28 -11.87 -0.97
C GLY A 68 -10.21 -11.40 0.48
N GLU A 69 -10.74 -12.21 1.41
CA GLU A 69 -10.84 -11.85 2.84
C GLU A 69 -9.94 -12.69 3.76
N ASP A 70 -9.32 -13.75 3.25
CA ASP A 70 -8.49 -14.66 4.04
C ASP A 70 -7.03 -14.20 4.08
N PRO A 71 -6.46 -13.88 5.28
CA PRO A 71 -5.10 -13.38 5.40
C PRO A 71 -4.03 -14.34 4.88
N TYR A 72 -4.25 -15.65 5.01
CA TYR A 72 -3.29 -16.65 4.54
C TYR A 72 -3.28 -16.73 3.01
N LEU A 73 -4.47 -16.79 2.39
CA LEU A 73 -4.58 -16.79 0.92
C LEU A 73 -3.92 -15.55 0.33
N ILE A 74 -4.25 -14.36 0.86
CA ILE A 74 -3.68 -13.09 0.42
C ILE A 74 -2.16 -13.08 0.57
N SER A 75 -1.64 -13.59 1.69
CA SER A 75 -0.19 -13.72 1.92
C SER A 75 0.48 -14.57 0.83
N ARG A 76 -0.13 -15.69 0.47
CA ARG A 76 0.43 -16.63 -0.53
C ARG A 76 0.34 -16.07 -1.95
N MET A 77 -0.77 -15.43 -2.31
CA MET A 77 -0.97 -14.79 -3.60
C MET A 77 -0.04 -13.58 -3.75
N GLY A 78 -0.01 -12.69 -2.76
CA GLY A 78 0.85 -11.52 -2.73
C GLY A 78 2.34 -11.86 -2.80
N TYR A 79 2.80 -12.85 -2.04
CA TYR A 79 4.18 -13.35 -2.13
C TYR A 79 4.55 -13.76 -3.56
N ASN A 80 3.70 -14.57 -4.20
CA ASN A 80 3.97 -15.06 -5.53
C ASN A 80 3.91 -13.94 -6.58
N TYR A 81 3.00 -12.98 -6.42
CA TYR A 81 2.95 -11.78 -7.26
C TYR A 81 4.27 -11.00 -7.16
N VAL A 82 4.71 -10.69 -5.95
CA VAL A 82 5.98 -9.96 -5.69
C VAL A 82 7.17 -10.69 -6.31
N LYS A 83 7.28 -12.00 -6.09
CA LYS A 83 8.36 -12.81 -6.67
C LYS A 83 8.33 -12.80 -8.21
N GLY A 84 7.16 -12.83 -8.81
CA GLY A 84 6.98 -12.74 -10.26
C GLY A 84 7.50 -11.42 -10.82
N ILE A 85 7.10 -10.29 -10.26
CA ILE A 85 7.57 -8.95 -10.66
C ILE A 85 9.08 -8.82 -10.47
N GLN A 86 9.58 -9.20 -9.29
CA GLN A 86 11.01 -9.12 -8.96
C GLN A 86 11.89 -9.98 -9.88
N SER A 87 11.40 -11.14 -10.33
CA SER A 87 12.12 -12.01 -11.26
C SER A 87 12.39 -11.33 -12.61
N ARG A 88 11.69 -10.23 -12.91
CA ARG A 88 11.87 -9.41 -14.13
C ARG A 88 12.52 -8.06 -13.84
N GLY A 89 13.09 -7.88 -12.63
CA GLY A 89 13.75 -6.64 -12.23
C GLY A 89 12.81 -5.46 -11.98
N GLY A 90 11.53 -5.73 -11.69
CA GLY A 90 10.55 -4.71 -11.30
C GLY A 90 10.49 -4.50 -9.79
N ILE A 91 10.00 -3.34 -9.39
CA ILE A 91 9.74 -2.96 -7.99
C ILE A 91 8.25 -3.08 -7.73
N PRO A 92 7.78 -4.10 -6.99
CA PRO A 92 6.40 -4.17 -6.52
C PRO A 92 6.20 -3.21 -5.34
N THR A 93 5.00 -2.63 -5.24
CA THR A 93 4.56 -1.79 -4.13
C THR A 93 3.44 -2.49 -3.40
N LEU A 94 3.69 -2.92 -2.16
CA LEU A 94 2.69 -3.56 -1.32
C LEU A 94 1.67 -2.53 -0.86
N LYS A 95 0.39 -2.76 -1.05
CA LYS A 95 -0.66 -1.79 -0.73
C LYS A 95 -1.91 -2.45 -0.16
N HIS A 96 -2.71 -1.72 0.58
CA HIS A 96 -2.46 -0.39 1.17
C HIS A 96 -2.19 -0.59 2.66
N PHE A 97 -1.02 -0.20 3.12
CA PHE A 97 -0.62 -0.41 4.52
C PHE A 97 -1.30 0.64 5.41
N VAL A 98 -2.28 0.29 6.26
CA VAL A 98 -2.79 -1.04 6.60
C VAL A 98 -4.32 -0.98 6.83
N ALA A 99 -5.00 -2.11 6.67
CA ALA A 99 -6.42 -2.30 6.97
C ALA A 99 -7.41 -1.57 6.05
N HIS A 100 -7.01 -1.12 4.87
CA HIS A 100 -7.85 -0.33 3.97
C HIS A 100 -9.09 -1.08 3.44
N GLY A 101 -9.07 -2.41 3.37
CA GLY A 101 -10.16 -3.26 2.85
C GLY A 101 -11.36 -3.45 3.79
N THR A 102 -11.40 -2.77 4.94
CA THR A 102 -12.48 -2.89 5.93
C THR A 102 -12.96 -1.51 6.41
N PRO A 103 -13.21 -0.54 5.51
CA PRO A 103 -13.64 0.79 5.91
C PRO A 103 -15.08 0.77 6.42
N GLN A 104 -15.38 1.57 7.45
CA GLN A 104 -16.72 1.66 8.01
C GLN A 104 -17.76 2.00 6.93
N GLY A 105 -18.84 1.22 6.89
CA GLY A 105 -19.94 1.40 5.94
C GLY A 105 -19.57 1.15 4.47
N GLY A 106 -18.39 0.59 4.17
CA GLY A 106 -17.90 0.40 2.81
C GLY A 106 -17.45 1.70 2.13
N LEU A 107 -17.43 2.80 2.86
CA LEU A 107 -17.02 4.10 2.32
C LEU A 107 -15.50 4.15 2.19
N ASN A 108 -15.01 4.25 0.98
CA ASN A 108 -13.57 4.40 0.72
C ASN A 108 -13.04 5.59 1.53
N LEU A 109 -11.88 5.47 2.16
CA LEU A 109 -11.27 6.43 3.08
C LEU A 109 -11.80 6.39 4.53
N ALA A 110 -12.98 5.84 4.79
CA ALA A 110 -13.53 5.79 6.15
C ALA A 110 -12.60 5.07 7.13
N SER A 111 -12.71 5.42 8.40
CA SER A 111 -11.93 4.81 9.48
C SER A 111 -12.23 3.32 9.62
N VAL A 112 -11.23 2.57 10.03
CA VAL A 112 -11.33 1.16 10.42
C VAL A 112 -11.27 1.06 11.94
N LYS A 113 -12.05 0.15 12.51
CA LYS A 113 -12.07 -0.15 13.95
C LYS A 113 -11.69 -1.63 14.16
N GLY A 114 -10.82 -1.92 15.12
CA GLY A 114 -10.43 -3.31 15.33
C GLY A 114 -9.52 -3.57 16.53
N GLY A 115 -8.91 -2.55 17.10
CA GLY A 115 -7.94 -2.68 18.18
C GLY A 115 -6.66 -3.41 17.76
N GLN A 116 -5.69 -3.48 18.67
CA GLN A 116 -4.35 -4.00 18.35
C GLN A 116 -4.36 -5.48 17.94
N ARG A 117 -5.16 -6.31 18.61
CA ARG A 117 -5.17 -7.75 18.32
C ARG A 117 -5.61 -8.03 16.89
N GLU A 118 -6.70 -7.42 16.45
CA GLU A 118 -7.19 -7.58 15.08
C GLU A 118 -6.21 -7.00 14.06
N LEU A 119 -5.60 -5.86 14.38
CA LEU A 119 -4.55 -5.27 13.55
C LEU A 119 -3.45 -6.29 13.24
N PHE A 120 -2.89 -6.91 14.26
CA PHE A 120 -1.75 -7.84 14.11
C PHE A 120 -2.17 -9.22 13.59
N ASP A 121 -3.30 -9.76 14.04
CA ASP A 121 -3.71 -11.11 13.70
C ASP A 121 -4.36 -11.21 12.30
N VAL A 122 -4.84 -10.08 11.76
CA VAL A 122 -5.56 -10.06 10.49
C VAL A 122 -4.86 -9.17 9.46
N TYR A 123 -4.83 -7.86 9.70
CA TYR A 123 -4.47 -6.89 8.66
C TYR A 123 -2.97 -6.81 8.37
N VAL A 124 -2.13 -6.97 9.38
CA VAL A 124 -0.67 -6.94 9.23
C VAL A 124 -0.13 -8.24 8.62
N LYS A 125 -0.80 -9.37 8.82
CA LYS A 125 -0.32 -10.70 8.40
C LYS A 125 0.16 -10.80 6.95
N PRO A 126 -0.59 -10.33 5.92
CA PRO A 126 -0.13 -10.42 4.55
C PRO A 126 1.14 -9.60 4.30
N PHE A 127 1.22 -8.41 4.86
CA PHE A 127 2.39 -7.54 4.74
C PHE A 127 3.60 -8.17 5.44
N GLU A 128 3.45 -8.64 6.69
CA GLU A 128 4.49 -9.33 7.44
C GLU A 128 5.04 -10.50 6.63
N TYR A 129 4.16 -11.37 6.13
CA TYR A 129 4.56 -12.54 5.37
C TYR A 129 5.37 -12.15 4.13
N VAL A 130 4.88 -11.22 3.33
CA VAL A 130 5.54 -10.81 2.08
C VAL A 130 6.86 -10.10 2.37
N ILE A 131 6.92 -9.18 3.33
CA ILE A 131 8.15 -8.46 3.69
C ILE A 131 9.23 -9.42 4.17
N ARG A 132 8.89 -10.36 5.06
CA ARG A 132 9.86 -11.33 5.63
C ARG A 132 10.41 -12.31 4.59
N HIS A 133 9.65 -12.62 3.53
CA HIS A 133 10.03 -13.64 2.56
C HIS A 133 10.45 -13.09 1.20
N THR A 134 10.45 -11.77 1.03
CA THR A 134 10.87 -11.10 -0.21
C THR A 134 11.78 -9.92 0.08
N LYS A 135 12.25 -9.27 -0.99
CA LYS A 135 12.94 -7.97 -0.90
C LYS A 135 12.01 -6.88 -1.45
N ALA A 136 10.79 -6.77 -0.88
CA ALA A 136 9.84 -5.75 -1.32
C ALA A 136 10.48 -4.36 -1.24
N GLY A 137 10.48 -3.64 -2.37
CA GLY A 137 11.18 -2.35 -2.48
C GLY A 137 10.32 -1.16 -2.11
N SER A 138 9.00 -1.31 -2.14
CA SER A 138 8.06 -0.24 -1.83
C SER A 138 6.83 -0.74 -1.07
N VAL A 139 6.32 0.10 -0.17
CA VAL A 139 5.02 -0.05 0.50
C VAL A 139 4.25 1.24 0.31
N MET A 140 2.95 1.16 0.03
CA MET A 140 2.05 2.31 -0.03
C MET A 140 1.21 2.35 1.23
N ASN A 141 1.20 3.51 1.93
CA ASN A 141 0.28 3.72 3.04
C ASN A 141 -1.17 3.80 2.52
N CYS A 142 -2.15 3.62 3.40
CA CYS A 142 -3.54 3.76 3.03
C CYS A 142 -4.10 5.15 3.36
N TYR A 143 -5.29 5.44 2.82
CA TYR A 143 -6.02 6.66 3.11
C TYR A 143 -6.66 6.69 4.51
N SER A 144 -7.02 5.51 5.03
CA SER A 144 -7.87 5.38 6.20
C SER A 144 -7.16 5.76 7.50
N ALA A 145 -7.95 6.04 8.53
CA ALA A 145 -7.50 6.00 9.91
C ALA A 145 -7.79 4.60 10.50
N TYR A 146 -6.95 4.12 11.39
CA TYR A 146 -7.19 2.94 12.20
C TYR A 146 -7.40 3.37 13.65
N ASP A 147 -8.55 3.00 14.24
CA ASP A 147 -8.96 3.42 15.57
C ASP A 147 -8.83 4.96 15.79
N ASN A 148 -9.18 5.73 14.76
CA ASN A 148 -9.12 7.18 14.66
C ASN A 148 -7.71 7.80 14.50
N GLU A 149 -6.66 7.00 14.36
CA GLU A 149 -5.33 7.50 14.04
C GLU A 149 -5.10 7.44 12.52
N ALA A 150 -4.91 8.60 11.88
CA ALA A 150 -4.64 8.67 10.44
C ALA A 150 -3.29 8.03 10.12
N ILE A 151 -3.30 6.98 9.29
CA ILE A 151 -2.09 6.17 9.05
C ILE A 151 -0.99 6.99 8.36
N THR A 152 -1.35 7.89 7.45
CA THR A 152 -0.38 8.73 6.71
C THR A 152 0.48 9.60 7.64
N SER A 153 -0.04 10.00 8.81
CA SER A 153 0.67 10.85 9.79
C SER A 153 1.13 10.09 11.03
N SER A 154 1.02 8.76 11.05
CA SER A 154 1.29 7.97 12.24
C SER A 154 2.71 7.38 12.27
N PRO A 155 3.60 7.85 13.18
CA PRO A 155 4.88 7.20 13.42
C PRO A 155 4.74 5.76 13.92
N PHE A 156 3.65 5.44 14.62
CA PHE A 156 3.41 4.07 15.08
C PHE A 156 3.27 3.12 13.88
N PHE A 157 2.40 3.43 12.91
CA PHE A 157 2.19 2.55 11.77
C PHE A 157 3.40 2.49 10.84
N LEU A 158 3.99 3.63 10.50
CA LEU A 158 4.97 3.69 9.42
C LEU A 158 6.42 3.51 9.89
N ARG A 159 6.75 3.94 11.12
CA ARG A 159 8.09 3.71 11.70
C ARG A 159 8.10 2.47 12.59
N THR A 160 7.41 2.50 13.73
CA THR A 160 7.49 1.43 14.72
C THR A 160 7.01 0.09 14.18
N LEU A 161 5.82 0.05 13.56
CA LEU A 161 5.28 -1.20 13.04
C LEU A 161 5.98 -1.62 11.74
N LEU A 162 5.94 -0.78 10.69
CA LEU A 162 6.42 -1.18 9.38
C LEU A 162 7.95 -1.31 9.31
N ARG A 163 8.70 -0.28 9.78
CA ARG A 163 10.16 -0.30 9.67
C ARG A 163 10.82 -1.12 10.77
N ASP A 164 10.44 -0.90 12.04
CA ASP A 164 11.17 -1.52 13.14
C ASP A 164 10.69 -2.96 13.38
N SER A 165 9.38 -3.20 13.53
CA SER A 165 8.84 -4.53 13.86
C SER A 165 8.82 -5.47 12.66
N LEU A 166 8.41 -5.01 11.48
CA LEU A 166 8.40 -5.82 10.26
C LEU A 166 9.74 -5.81 9.51
N HIS A 167 10.69 -4.95 9.91
CA HIS A 167 12.02 -4.80 9.30
C HIS A 167 11.98 -4.38 7.81
N PHE A 168 10.98 -3.61 7.41
CA PHE A 168 10.90 -3.10 6.05
C PHE A 168 12.04 -2.13 5.73
N LYS A 169 12.76 -2.36 4.63
CA LYS A 169 13.96 -1.60 4.24
C LYS A 169 13.78 -0.75 2.97
N GLY A 170 12.63 -0.88 2.30
CA GLY A 170 12.32 -0.10 1.11
C GLY A 170 11.83 1.30 1.43
N TYR A 171 11.22 1.97 0.44
CA TYR A 171 10.61 3.29 0.63
C TYR A 171 9.10 3.21 0.78
N ILE A 172 8.55 4.16 1.53
CA ILE A 172 7.11 4.33 1.74
C ILE A 172 6.61 5.36 0.73
N TYR A 173 5.75 4.89 -0.16
CA TYR A 173 5.09 5.69 -1.19
C TYR A 173 3.73 6.15 -0.66
N SER A 174 3.42 7.45 -0.72
CA SER A 174 2.10 7.90 -0.31
C SER A 174 1.02 7.37 -1.27
N ASP A 175 -0.15 7.00 -0.77
CA ASP A 175 -1.28 6.84 -1.66
C ASP A 175 -1.66 8.19 -2.28
N TRP A 176 -2.34 8.17 -3.42
CA TRP A 176 -2.58 9.35 -4.26
C TRP A 176 -3.34 10.44 -3.51
N GLY A 177 -2.65 11.53 -3.17
CA GLY A 177 -3.23 12.63 -2.42
C GLY A 177 -3.46 12.35 -0.93
N SER A 178 -2.90 11.27 -0.34
CA SER A 178 -3.10 10.95 1.08
C SER A 178 -2.51 12.01 2.02
N ILE A 179 -1.47 12.73 1.61
CA ILE A 179 -0.87 13.81 2.39
C ILE A 179 -1.82 15.02 2.49
N PRO A 180 -2.36 15.57 1.39
CA PRO A 180 -3.43 16.57 1.48
C PRO A 180 -4.64 16.17 2.32
N MET A 181 -4.98 14.87 2.36
CA MET A 181 -6.10 14.38 3.16
C MET A 181 -5.90 14.59 4.67
N LEU A 182 -4.68 14.73 5.16
CA LEU A 182 -4.44 15.11 6.56
C LEU A 182 -5.10 16.45 6.89
N ARG A 183 -5.15 17.36 5.92
CA ARG A 183 -5.81 18.66 6.07
C ARG A 183 -7.31 18.60 5.78
N TYR A 184 -7.69 18.06 4.62
CA TYR A 184 -9.05 18.21 4.10
C TYR A 184 -10.02 17.10 4.52
N PHE A 185 -9.52 15.97 4.99
CA PHE A 185 -10.34 14.83 5.36
C PHE A 185 -10.15 14.41 6.82
N HIS A 186 -8.92 14.23 7.26
CA HIS A 186 -8.62 13.82 8.65
C HIS A 186 -8.63 15.01 9.62
N HIS A 187 -8.46 16.24 9.11
CA HIS A 187 -8.39 17.48 9.91
C HIS A 187 -7.35 17.41 11.03
N THR A 188 -6.21 16.79 10.75
CA THR A 188 -5.06 16.71 11.66
C THR A 188 -4.00 17.76 11.37
N ALA A 189 -4.09 18.46 10.25
CA ALA A 189 -3.19 19.53 9.84
C ALA A 189 -3.98 20.77 9.39
N ASP A 190 -3.53 21.96 9.78
CA ASP A 190 -4.15 23.24 9.42
C ASP A 190 -3.58 23.83 8.12
N SER A 191 -2.41 23.36 7.70
CA SER A 191 -1.72 23.86 6.52
C SER A 191 -1.07 22.75 5.68
N GLU A 192 -0.67 23.10 4.44
CA GLU A 192 0.10 22.21 3.56
C GLU A 192 1.46 21.84 4.20
N THR A 193 2.10 22.83 4.82
CA THR A 193 3.40 22.68 5.49
C THR A 193 3.29 21.72 6.66
N GLU A 194 2.25 21.86 7.48
CA GLU A 194 2.02 20.96 8.60
C GLU A 194 1.67 19.53 8.15
N ALA A 195 0.84 19.37 7.10
CA ALA A 195 0.55 18.06 6.53
C ALA A 195 1.83 17.38 5.99
N ALA A 196 2.70 18.12 5.30
CA ALA A 196 3.99 17.64 4.85
C ALA A 196 4.87 17.22 6.03
N GLN A 197 4.98 18.07 7.06
CA GLN A 197 5.74 17.78 8.27
C GLN A 197 5.26 16.49 8.96
N GLN A 198 3.95 16.36 9.17
CA GLN A 198 3.38 15.17 9.79
C GLN A 198 3.72 13.90 8.99
N ALA A 199 3.56 13.92 7.66
CA ALA A 199 3.82 12.77 6.80
C ALA A 199 5.33 12.40 6.77
N ILE A 200 6.23 13.38 6.66
CA ILE A 200 7.68 13.16 6.69
C ILE A 200 8.10 12.57 8.04
N ASN A 201 7.61 13.14 9.15
CA ASN A 201 7.89 12.66 10.50
C ASN A 201 7.34 11.26 10.74
N ALA A 202 6.21 10.93 10.14
CA ALA A 202 5.66 9.57 10.16
C ALA A 202 6.50 8.57 9.35
N GLY A 203 7.29 9.04 8.37
CA GLY A 203 8.19 8.20 7.57
C GLY A 203 7.74 7.95 6.15
N VAL A 204 6.85 8.77 5.58
CA VAL A 204 6.50 8.73 4.16
C VAL A 204 7.65 9.33 3.35
N ASP A 205 8.28 8.54 2.49
CA ASP A 205 9.49 8.95 1.76
C ASP A 205 9.17 9.63 0.43
N LEU A 206 8.09 9.23 -0.23
CA LEU A 206 7.74 9.69 -1.58
C LEU A 206 6.29 10.09 -1.65
N GLU A 207 6.05 11.34 -2.03
CA GLU A 207 4.71 11.90 -2.23
C GLU A 207 4.15 11.56 -3.61
N ALA A 208 2.84 11.25 -3.66
CA ALA A 208 2.09 11.05 -4.90
C ALA A 208 0.77 11.81 -4.90
N GLY A 209 0.43 12.39 -6.06
CA GLY A 209 -0.85 13.08 -6.27
C GLY A 209 -0.95 14.47 -5.62
N SER A 210 0.18 15.00 -5.13
CA SER A 210 0.31 16.35 -4.59
C SER A 210 1.77 16.79 -4.66
N ASP A 211 2.05 18.00 -4.16
CA ASP A 211 3.39 18.59 -4.14
C ASP A 211 3.69 19.29 -2.80
N TYR A 212 3.10 18.83 -1.71
CA TYR A 212 3.27 19.41 -0.38
C TYR A 212 4.70 19.30 0.13
N TYR A 213 5.47 18.28 -0.34
CA TYR A 213 6.89 18.12 -0.02
C TYR A 213 7.78 19.22 -0.58
N ARG A 214 7.29 20.10 -1.48
CA ARG A 214 7.98 21.33 -1.86
C ARG A 214 8.21 22.26 -0.68
N THR A 215 7.47 22.12 0.42
CA THR A 215 7.63 22.89 1.65
C THR A 215 8.76 22.37 2.55
N ALA A 216 9.31 21.18 2.30
CA ALA A 216 10.35 20.57 3.13
C ALA A 216 11.59 21.45 3.35
N PRO A 217 12.14 22.18 2.34
CA PRO A 217 13.26 23.08 2.56
C PRO A 217 12.96 24.19 3.59
N THR A 218 11.72 24.71 3.60
CA THR A 218 11.27 25.69 4.57
C THR A 218 11.20 25.10 5.97
N LEU A 219 10.68 23.88 6.11
CA LEU A 219 10.60 23.16 7.38
C LEU A 219 12.00 22.89 7.97
N ILE A 220 12.96 22.51 7.13
CA ILE A 220 14.36 22.31 7.54
C ILE A 220 14.97 23.65 8.02
N ALA A 221 14.78 24.73 7.25
CA ALA A 221 15.29 26.06 7.62
C ALA A 221 14.69 26.59 8.95
N GLN A 222 13.50 26.12 9.31
CA GLN A 222 12.84 26.47 10.59
C GLN A 222 13.18 25.51 11.73
N GLY A 223 13.99 24.47 11.49
CA GLY A 223 14.32 23.44 12.48
C GLY A 223 13.14 22.52 12.84
N LEU A 224 12.16 22.38 11.96
CA LEU A 224 10.98 21.55 12.13
C LEU A 224 11.13 20.15 11.48
N LEU A 225 12.15 19.97 10.68
CA LEU A 225 12.63 18.70 10.12
C LEU A 225 14.17 18.67 10.22
N ASP A 226 14.74 17.45 10.48
CA ASP A 226 16.19 17.20 10.48
C ASP A 226 16.73 16.92 9.06
#